data_7d2057a048a33e9b96d2a27cedfb9e08
#
_entry.id   7d2057a048a33e9b96d2a27cedfb9e08
#
_cell.length_a   1.000
_cell.length_b   1.000
_cell.length_c   1.000
_cell.angle_alpha   90.00
_cell.angle_beta   90.00
_cell.angle_gamma   90.00
#
_symmetry.space_group_name_H-M   'P 1'
#
loop_
_entity.id
_entity.type
_entity.pdbx_description
1 polymer ?
#
loop_
_entity_poly.entity_id
_entity_poly.type
_entity_poly.pdbx_seq_one_letter_code
_entity_poly.pdbx_strand_id
1 'polypeptide(L)'
;SEPVFGGVYKLVAVEEPDGTIVPKIKVSENVEKITIPHFKKVYRLYGRDTGKAIADYITVHDETVDDTKGLTIFDPMATWKRKDVYNFEARELLVPIFKNGKRVYDCPPLEEIKAYCAQQVDTLWDEVKRFDYPHKYYVDLSDKLWDIQQCLLRTSQM
;
A
#
# COMPACT_ATOMS: atom_id res chain seq x y z
N SER A 1 -27.10 11.78 -11.89
CA SER A 1 -25.86 11.13 -12.33
C SER A 1 -25.74 9.80 -11.59
N GLU A 2 -25.67 8.72 -12.33
CA GLU A 2 -25.44 7.42 -11.73
C GLU A 2 -24.00 7.34 -11.22
N PRO A 3 -23.75 6.85 -9.99
CA PRO A 3 -22.41 6.64 -9.50
C PRO A 3 -21.77 5.50 -10.30
N VAL A 4 -20.81 5.83 -11.16
CA VAL A 4 -20.03 4.83 -11.89
C VAL A 4 -18.68 4.66 -11.20
N PHE A 5 -18.39 3.45 -10.73
CA PHE A 5 -17.07 3.09 -10.25
C PHE A 5 -16.19 2.75 -11.46
N GLY A 6 -15.48 3.74 -11.98
CA GLY A 6 -14.52 3.54 -13.06
C GLY A 6 -13.22 2.91 -12.57
N GLY A 7 -12.66 1.98 -13.34
CA GLY A 7 -11.31 1.48 -13.10
C GLY A 7 -10.25 2.49 -13.52
N VAL A 8 -9.15 2.57 -12.75
CA VAL A 8 -7.94 3.33 -13.11
C VAL A 8 -6.77 2.35 -13.26
N TYR A 9 -6.04 2.48 -14.35
CA TYR A 9 -4.89 1.66 -14.65
C TYR A 9 -3.63 2.51 -14.83
N LYS A 10 -2.52 2.08 -14.25
CA LYS A 10 -1.20 2.69 -14.45
C LYS A 10 -0.15 1.58 -14.56
N LEU A 11 0.71 1.67 -15.58
CA LEU A 11 1.87 0.81 -15.69
C LEU A 11 2.90 1.21 -14.63
N VAL A 12 3.31 0.26 -13.80
CA VAL A 12 4.25 0.49 -12.67
C VAL A 12 5.55 -0.30 -12.79
N ALA A 13 5.56 -1.36 -13.58
CA ALA A 13 6.74 -2.18 -13.85
C ALA A 13 6.55 -2.99 -15.13
N VAL A 14 7.68 -3.43 -15.70
CA VAL A 14 7.74 -4.41 -16.79
C VAL A 14 8.71 -5.50 -16.35
N GLU A 15 8.34 -6.75 -16.55
CA GLU A 15 9.23 -7.89 -16.37
C GLU A 15 9.92 -8.18 -17.71
N GLU A 16 11.24 -8.15 -17.71
CA GLU A 16 12.07 -8.47 -18.88
C GLU A 16 12.16 -10.01 -19.06
N PRO A 17 12.57 -10.50 -20.24
CA PRO A 17 12.65 -11.95 -20.50
C PRO A 17 13.56 -12.73 -19.56
N ASP A 18 14.53 -12.07 -18.94
CA ASP A 18 15.42 -12.64 -17.92
C ASP A 18 14.84 -12.66 -16.50
N GLY A 19 13.59 -12.18 -16.33
CA GLY A 19 12.90 -12.06 -15.03
C GLY A 19 13.21 -10.77 -14.26
N THR A 20 14.02 -9.87 -14.83
CA THR A 20 14.32 -8.58 -14.20
C THR A 20 13.07 -7.69 -14.18
N ILE A 21 12.72 -7.16 -13.02
CA ILE A 21 11.61 -6.21 -12.87
C ILE A 21 12.13 -4.78 -13.07
N VAL A 22 11.73 -4.16 -14.16
CA VAL A 22 12.08 -2.77 -14.50
C VAL A 22 10.96 -1.84 -14.05
N PRO A 23 11.18 -0.97 -13.05
CA PRO A 23 10.15 -0.05 -12.57
C PRO A 23 9.82 1.00 -13.64
N LYS A 24 8.54 1.37 -13.69
CA LYS A 24 8.01 2.43 -14.56
C LYS A 24 7.26 3.45 -13.71
N ILE A 25 7.36 4.73 -14.11
CA ILE A 25 6.70 5.83 -13.42
C ILE A 25 5.95 6.71 -14.43
N LYS A 26 4.77 7.17 -14.03
CA LYS A 26 4.09 8.26 -14.71
C LYS A 26 4.16 9.49 -13.82
N VAL A 27 4.87 10.50 -14.27
CA VAL A 27 4.99 11.79 -13.60
C VAL A 27 3.74 12.63 -13.86
N SER A 28 3.30 13.38 -12.88
CA SER A 28 2.16 14.30 -12.95
C SER A 28 2.53 15.59 -12.24
N GLU A 29 2.01 16.73 -12.70
CA GLU A 29 2.12 18.01 -12.01
C GLU A 29 1.50 17.98 -10.61
N ASN A 30 0.42 17.19 -10.43
CA ASN A 30 -0.14 16.93 -9.12
C ASN A 30 0.65 15.80 -8.44
N VAL A 31 1.37 16.14 -7.38
CA VAL A 31 2.22 15.23 -6.61
C VAL A 31 1.45 14.00 -6.09
N GLU A 32 0.20 14.18 -5.66
CA GLU A 32 -0.65 13.09 -5.17
C GLU A 32 -1.01 12.06 -6.27
N LYS A 33 -0.89 12.45 -7.54
CA LYS A 33 -1.15 11.59 -8.71
C LYS A 33 0.12 10.93 -9.25
N ILE A 34 1.28 11.22 -8.69
CA ILE A 34 2.54 10.56 -9.07
C ILE A 34 2.43 9.08 -8.73
N THR A 35 2.78 8.26 -9.71
CA THR A 35 2.73 6.80 -9.55
C THR A 35 3.80 6.33 -8.56
N ILE A 36 3.42 5.43 -7.65
CA ILE A 36 4.39 4.64 -6.88
C ILE A 36 4.84 3.49 -7.80
N PRO A 37 6.11 3.46 -8.23
CA PRO A 37 6.60 2.51 -9.23
C PRO A 37 6.83 1.12 -8.64
N HIS A 38 7.27 0.19 -9.49
CA HIS A 38 7.71 -1.16 -9.14
C HIS A 38 6.58 -2.16 -8.89
N PHE A 39 6.93 -3.44 -8.85
CA PHE A 39 6.08 -4.53 -8.37
C PHE A 39 6.14 -4.56 -6.83
N LYS A 40 4.98 -4.50 -6.15
CA LYS A 40 4.88 -4.13 -4.74
C LYS A 40 4.09 -5.13 -3.92
N LYS A 41 4.34 -5.12 -2.61
CA LYS A 41 3.45 -5.66 -1.58
C LYS A 41 2.86 -4.53 -0.76
N VAL A 42 1.70 -4.78 -0.18
CA VAL A 42 1.03 -3.86 0.75
C VAL A 42 0.79 -4.59 2.06
N TYR A 43 1.33 -4.05 3.13
CA TYR A 43 1.11 -4.55 4.49
C TYR A 43 0.24 -3.57 5.25
N ARG A 44 -0.73 -4.08 6.02
CA ARG A 44 -1.39 -3.31 7.08
C ARG A 44 -0.79 -3.70 8.41
N LEU A 45 -0.35 -2.70 9.15
CA LEU A 45 0.24 -2.85 10.47
C LEU A 45 -0.86 -2.71 11.52
N TYR A 46 -1.05 -3.73 12.34
CA TYR A 46 -2.03 -3.73 13.43
C TYR A 46 -1.30 -3.74 14.77
N GLY A 47 -1.73 -2.89 15.71
CA GLY A 47 -1.25 -2.97 17.09
C GLY A 47 -1.70 -4.28 17.75
N ARG A 48 -0.77 -5.08 18.27
CA ARG A 48 -1.11 -6.36 18.92
C ARG A 48 -1.97 -6.17 20.16
N ASP A 49 -1.79 -5.04 20.87
CA ASP A 49 -2.55 -4.72 22.08
C ASP A 49 -3.97 -4.27 21.80
N THR A 50 -4.17 -3.58 20.67
CA THR A 50 -5.44 -2.87 20.38
C THR A 50 -6.23 -3.52 19.25
N GLY A 51 -5.58 -4.34 18.41
CA GLY A 51 -6.16 -4.83 17.15
C GLY A 51 -6.47 -3.72 16.13
N LYS A 52 -6.06 -2.46 16.41
CA LYS A 52 -6.31 -1.32 15.54
C LYS A 52 -5.24 -1.17 14.47
N ALA A 53 -5.66 -0.76 13.27
CA ALA A 53 -4.75 -0.44 12.18
C ALA A 53 -3.95 0.82 12.51
N ILE A 54 -2.62 0.72 12.36
CA ILE A 54 -1.67 1.81 12.65
C ILE A 54 -1.36 2.57 11.37
N ALA A 55 -1.02 1.85 10.31
CA ALA A 55 -0.65 2.38 9.00
C ALA A 55 -0.69 1.27 7.95
N ASP A 56 -0.76 1.63 6.68
CA ASP A 56 -0.40 0.74 5.58
C ASP A 56 1.05 1.01 5.17
N TYR A 57 1.79 -0.05 4.89
CA TYR A 57 3.20 0.00 4.54
C TYR A 57 3.43 -0.70 3.20
N ILE A 58 3.93 0.04 2.22
CA ILE A 58 4.13 -0.46 0.86
C ILE A 58 5.62 -0.72 0.65
N THR A 59 5.93 -1.93 0.19
CA THR A 59 7.31 -2.38 -0.04
C THR A 59 7.50 -2.85 -1.48
N VAL A 60 8.75 -3.02 -1.90
CA VAL A 60 9.06 -3.78 -3.10
C VAL A 60 8.69 -5.25 -2.86
N HIS A 61 8.32 -5.97 -3.92
CA HIS A 61 7.81 -7.35 -3.85
C HIS A 61 8.77 -8.36 -3.18
N ASP A 62 10.07 -8.10 -3.22
CA ASP A 62 11.11 -8.95 -2.64
C ASP A 62 11.44 -8.62 -1.16
N GLU A 63 10.82 -7.58 -0.61
CA GLU A 63 10.94 -7.26 0.81
C GLU A 63 9.93 -8.03 1.66
N THR A 64 10.30 -8.28 2.90
CA THR A 64 9.43 -8.84 3.94
C THR A 64 9.50 -7.98 5.18
N VAL A 65 8.37 -7.81 5.85
CA VAL A 65 8.30 -7.08 7.12
C VAL A 65 8.47 -8.08 8.26
N ASP A 66 9.53 -7.88 9.08
CA ASP A 66 9.76 -8.64 10.31
C ASP A 66 9.05 -7.94 11.47
N ASP A 67 7.85 -8.41 11.82
CA ASP A 67 7.01 -7.83 12.86
C ASP A 67 7.39 -8.25 14.29
N THR A 68 8.50 -8.99 14.42
CA THR A 68 9.13 -9.27 15.73
C THR A 68 10.08 -8.18 16.17
N LYS A 69 10.42 -7.25 15.28
CA LYS A 69 11.31 -6.10 15.50
C LYS A 69 10.56 -4.79 15.40
N GLY A 70 11.19 -3.71 15.86
CA GLY A 70 10.71 -2.36 15.58
C GLY A 70 10.85 -2.02 14.09
N LEU A 71 9.87 -1.27 13.57
CA LEU A 71 9.86 -0.76 12.20
C LEU A 71 9.75 0.77 12.24
N THR A 72 10.69 1.46 11.61
CA THR A 72 10.57 2.91 11.40
C THR A 72 9.82 3.17 10.10
N ILE A 73 8.70 3.86 10.19
CA ILE A 73 7.91 4.30 9.04
C ILE A 73 8.00 5.83 8.89
N PHE A 74 7.77 6.33 7.67
CA PHE A 74 7.79 7.78 7.41
C PHE A 74 6.77 8.17 6.34
N ASP A 75 6.22 9.37 6.50
CA ASP A 75 5.32 9.95 5.50
C ASP A 75 6.12 10.33 4.24
N PRO A 76 5.86 9.72 3.07
CA PRO A 76 6.59 10.03 1.84
C PRO A 76 6.38 11.47 1.35
N MET A 77 5.33 12.16 1.81
CA MET A 77 5.08 13.58 1.53
C MET A 77 5.76 14.51 2.54
N ALA A 78 6.27 13.96 3.65
CA ALA A 78 6.90 14.71 4.74
C ALA A 78 7.95 13.84 5.43
N THR A 79 9.05 13.54 4.75
CA THR A 79 10.04 12.53 5.12
C THR A 79 10.73 12.73 6.47
N TRP A 80 10.62 13.94 7.03
CA TRP A 80 11.06 14.25 8.40
C TRP A 80 10.11 13.72 9.49
N LYS A 81 8.85 13.38 9.13
CA LYS A 81 7.89 12.78 10.04
C LYS A 81 8.14 11.27 10.06
N ARG A 82 8.90 10.84 11.05
CA ARG A 82 9.23 9.44 11.27
C ARG A 82 8.54 8.94 12.53
N LYS A 83 8.15 7.66 12.50
CA LYS A 83 7.52 6.98 13.64
C LYS A 83 8.10 5.58 13.77
N ASP A 84 8.57 5.24 14.97
CA ASP A 84 8.92 3.87 15.30
C ASP A 84 7.69 3.12 15.78
N VAL A 85 7.42 1.99 15.16
CA VAL A 85 6.31 1.10 15.47
C VAL A 85 6.86 -0.16 16.09
N TYR A 86 6.34 -0.52 17.26
CA TYR A 86 6.67 -1.72 18.00
C TYR A 86 5.41 -2.50 18.34
N ASN A 87 5.54 -3.78 18.69
CA ASN A 87 4.45 -4.64 19.11
C ASN A 87 3.26 -4.62 18.14
N PHE A 88 3.56 -4.83 16.87
CA PHE A 88 2.59 -4.87 15.80
C PHE A 88 2.56 -6.23 15.10
N GLU A 89 1.51 -6.47 14.35
CA GLU A 89 1.38 -7.56 13.39
C GLU A 89 1.35 -6.95 11.98
N ALA A 90 2.16 -7.46 11.06
CA ALA A 90 2.17 -7.06 9.67
C ALA A 90 1.39 -8.07 8.81
N ARG A 91 0.24 -7.65 8.30
CA ARG A 91 -0.59 -8.49 7.43
C ARG A 91 -0.46 -8.05 5.98
N GLU A 92 -0.02 -8.95 5.11
CA GLU A 92 -0.03 -8.71 3.66
C GLU A 92 -1.46 -8.68 3.15
N LEU A 93 -1.82 -7.62 2.40
CA LEU A 93 -3.20 -7.40 1.93
C LEU A 93 -3.46 -7.98 0.54
N LEU A 94 -2.42 -8.13 -0.28
CA LEU A 94 -2.57 -8.63 -1.63
C LEU A 94 -2.70 -10.15 -1.64
N VAL A 95 -3.72 -10.64 -2.33
CA VAL A 95 -3.94 -12.07 -2.54
C VAL A 95 -3.89 -12.39 -4.02
N PRO A 96 -3.32 -13.54 -4.43
CA PRO A 96 -3.28 -13.93 -5.83
C PRO A 96 -4.68 -14.29 -6.33
N ILE A 97 -5.14 -13.65 -7.40
CA ILE A 97 -6.42 -13.95 -8.06
C ILE A 97 -6.18 -14.90 -9.25
N PHE A 98 -5.13 -14.63 -10.02
CA PHE A 98 -4.69 -15.48 -11.11
C PHE A 98 -3.24 -15.89 -10.94
N LYS A 99 -2.91 -17.13 -11.28
CA LYS A 99 -1.55 -17.66 -11.30
C LYS A 99 -1.38 -18.51 -12.55
N ASN A 100 -0.39 -18.21 -13.39
CA ASN A 100 -0.12 -18.90 -14.65
C ASN A 100 -1.38 -19.04 -15.55
N GLY A 101 -2.13 -17.93 -15.70
CA GLY A 101 -3.35 -17.88 -16.50
C GLY A 101 -4.58 -18.58 -15.90
N LYS A 102 -4.47 -19.18 -14.72
CA LYS A 102 -5.58 -19.84 -14.02
C LYS A 102 -6.06 -19.01 -12.85
N ARG A 103 -7.37 -18.91 -12.68
CA ARG A 103 -7.96 -18.32 -11.48
C ARG A 103 -7.69 -19.25 -10.28
N VAL A 104 -7.09 -18.68 -9.22
CA VAL A 104 -6.74 -19.36 -7.96
C VAL A 104 -7.50 -18.82 -6.76
N TYR A 105 -8.39 -17.86 -6.98
CA TYR A 105 -9.21 -17.24 -5.94
C TYR A 105 -10.70 -17.46 -6.23
N ASP A 106 -11.43 -17.95 -5.26
CA ASP A 106 -12.88 -18.02 -5.29
C ASP A 106 -13.48 -16.79 -4.62
N CYS A 107 -14.29 -16.04 -5.39
CA CYS A 107 -14.92 -14.83 -4.86
C CYS A 107 -15.92 -15.22 -3.78
N PRO A 108 -15.80 -14.64 -2.56
CA PRO A 108 -16.77 -14.88 -1.51
C PRO A 108 -18.16 -14.35 -1.88
N PRO A 109 -19.23 -14.85 -1.25
CA PRO A 109 -20.56 -14.27 -1.36
C PRO A 109 -20.60 -12.82 -0.91
N LEU A 110 -21.54 -12.03 -1.45
CA LEU A 110 -21.66 -10.60 -1.15
C LEU A 110 -21.75 -10.29 0.35
N GLU A 111 -22.48 -11.13 1.10
CA GLU A 111 -22.64 -10.90 2.56
C GLU A 111 -21.32 -11.07 3.32
N GLU A 112 -20.47 -12.00 2.90
CA GLU A 112 -19.12 -12.15 3.47
C GLU A 112 -18.24 -10.94 3.13
N ILE A 113 -18.33 -10.41 1.89
CA ILE A 113 -17.60 -9.22 1.48
C ILE A 113 -18.04 -8.01 2.32
N LYS A 114 -19.34 -7.83 2.56
CA LYS A 114 -19.87 -6.77 3.41
C LYS A 114 -19.41 -6.90 4.86
N ALA A 115 -19.48 -8.11 5.41
CA ALA A 115 -19.03 -8.39 6.77
C ALA A 115 -17.52 -8.12 6.92
N TYR A 116 -16.72 -8.56 5.97
CA TYR A 116 -15.29 -8.27 5.93
C TYR A 116 -15.00 -6.77 5.86
N CYS A 117 -15.72 -6.03 5.00
CA CYS A 117 -15.58 -4.58 4.89
C CYS A 117 -15.88 -3.90 6.24
N ALA A 118 -17.00 -4.24 6.88
CA ALA A 118 -17.37 -3.71 8.18
C ALA A 118 -16.29 -4.00 9.24
N GLN A 119 -15.81 -5.25 9.30
CA GLN A 119 -14.74 -5.64 10.21
C GLN A 119 -13.46 -4.82 9.98
N GLN A 120 -13.06 -4.60 8.71
CA GLN A 120 -11.86 -3.82 8.42
C GLN A 120 -12.02 -2.34 8.79
N VAL A 121 -13.20 -1.76 8.56
CA VAL A 121 -13.52 -0.38 9.00
C VAL A 121 -13.45 -0.27 10.52
N ASP A 122 -13.90 -1.27 11.26
CA ASP A 122 -13.84 -1.28 12.73
C ASP A 122 -12.42 -1.35 13.29
N THR A 123 -11.43 -1.80 12.49
CA THR A 123 -10.03 -1.73 12.90
C THR A 123 -9.45 -0.33 12.85
N LEU A 124 -10.06 0.61 12.14
CA LEU A 124 -9.62 2.00 12.10
C LEU A 124 -9.98 2.73 13.40
N TRP A 125 -9.15 3.70 13.77
CA TRP A 125 -9.42 4.60 14.89
C TRP A 125 -10.60 5.52 14.57
N ASP A 126 -11.37 5.91 15.57
CA ASP A 126 -12.55 6.75 15.38
C ASP A 126 -12.21 8.12 14.81
N GLU A 127 -11.03 8.65 15.14
CA GLU A 127 -10.50 9.90 14.59
C GLU A 127 -10.27 9.84 13.10
N VAL A 128 -9.98 8.66 12.54
CA VAL A 128 -9.82 8.46 11.09
C VAL A 128 -11.19 8.33 10.40
N LYS A 129 -12.17 7.71 11.09
CA LYS A 129 -13.50 7.43 10.54
C LYS A 129 -14.49 8.61 10.60
N ARG A 130 -14.22 9.62 11.42
CA ARG A 130 -15.14 10.75 11.60
C ARG A 130 -15.32 11.55 10.31
N PHE A 131 -16.53 12.07 10.10
CA PHE A 131 -16.87 12.83 8.90
C PHE A 131 -16.20 14.21 8.89
N ASP A 132 -16.21 14.91 10.03
CA ASP A 132 -15.63 16.24 10.16
C ASP A 132 -14.17 16.17 10.61
N TYR A 133 -13.29 16.77 9.81
CA TYR A 133 -11.85 16.87 10.09
C TYR A 133 -11.22 15.52 10.48
N PRO A 134 -11.32 14.47 9.64
CA PRO A 134 -10.73 13.18 9.94
C PRO A 134 -9.22 13.29 10.08
N HIS A 135 -8.64 12.52 10.99
CA HIS A 135 -7.21 12.34 11.00
C HIS A 135 -6.73 11.60 9.75
N LYS A 136 -5.58 12.00 9.25
CA LYS A 136 -4.94 11.31 8.12
C LYS A 136 -4.58 9.88 8.54
N TYR A 137 -5.01 8.91 7.75
CA TYR A 137 -4.49 7.55 7.83
C TYR A 137 -3.18 7.48 7.06
N TYR A 138 -2.15 6.88 7.65
CA TYR A 138 -0.83 6.84 7.06
C TYR A 138 -0.69 5.70 6.06
N VAL A 139 -0.12 6.01 4.90
CA VAL A 139 0.29 5.05 3.87
C VAL A 139 1.74 5.37 3.54
N ASP A 140 2.64 4.59 4.08
CA ASP A 140 4.07 4.84 4.07
C ASP A 140 4.80 3.85 3.15
N LEU A 141 5.97 4.23 2.69
CA LEU A 141 6.80 3.43 1.78
C LEU A 141 8.01 2.87 2.52
N SER A 142 8.53 1.70 2.05
CA SER A 142 9.85 1.27 2.47
C SER A 142 10.94 2.21 1.92
N ASP A 143 12.06 2.30 2.62
CA ASP A 143 13.20 3.11 2.17
C ASP A 143 13.62 2.70 0.75
N LYS A 144 13.70 1.39 0.46
CA LYS A 144 14.03 0.87 -0.86
C LYS A 144 13.07 1.36 -1.94
N LEU A 145 11.77 1.28 -1.70
CA LEU A 145 10.74 1.72 -2.65
C LEU A 145 10.77 3.24 -2.85
N TRP A 146 10.97 3.98 -1.76
CA TRP A 146 11.15 5.43 -1.80
C TRP A 146 12.36 5.84 -2.65
N ASP A 147 13.51 5.20 -2.45
CA ASP A 147 14.74 5.49 -3.20
C ASP A 147 14.57 5.22 -4.70
N ILE A 148 13.89 4.11 -5.06
CA ILE A 148 13.55 3.81 -6.46
C ILE A 148 12.67 4.90 -7.06
N GLN A 149 11.65 5.34 -6.36
CA GLN A 149 10.76 6.40 -6.83
C GLN A 149 11.52 7.71 -7.03
N GLN A 150 12.36 8.11 -6.07
CA GLN A 150 13.15 9.35 -6.16
C GLN A 150 14.18 9.29 -7.30
N CYS A 151 14.80 8.14 -7.52
CA CYS A 151 15.72 7.93 -8.63
C CYS A 151 15.01 8.13 -9.98
N LEU A 152 13.84 7.52 -10.17
CA LEU A 152 13.07 7.64 -11.41
C LEU A 152 12.55 9.07 -11.63
N LEU A 153 12.15 9.77 -10.59
CA LEU A 153 11.71 11.17 -10.69
C LEU A 153 12.85 12.09 -11.14
N ARG A 154 14.06 11.89 -10.64
CA ARG A 154 15.24 12.68 -11.08
C ARG A 154 15.60 12.41 -12.53
N THR A 155 15.55 11.14 -12.96
CA THR A 155 15.90 10.76 -14.35
C THR A 155 14.86 11.20 -15.38
N SER A 156 13.59 11.36 -14.97
CA SER A 156 12.53 11.81 -15.89
C SER A 156 12.47 13.33 -16.07
N GLN A 157 13.30 14.08 -15.35
CA GLN A 157 13.43 15.54 -15.49
C GLN A 157 14.58 15.95 -16.42
N MET A 158 15.38 15.01 -16.88
CA MET A 158 16.41 15.20 -17.91
C MET A 158 15.86 14.86 -19.29
#